data_bc34962fe8abc0da0e3bed401accfcf2
#
_entry.id   bc34962fe8abc0da0e3bed401accfcf2
#
_cell.length_a   1.000
_cell.length_b   1.000
_cell.length_c   1.000
_cell.angle_alpha   90.00
_cell.angle_beta   90.00
_cell.angle_gamma   90.00
#
_symmetry.space_group_name_H-M   'P 1'
#
loop_
_entity.id
_entity.type
_entity.pdbx_description
1 polymer ?
#
loop_
_entity_poly.entity_id
_entity_poly.type
_entity_poly.pdbx_seq_one_letter_code
_entity_poly.pdbx_strand_id
1 'polypeptide(L)'
;MARRRDVATQSLQKSYGETTENRRAPRRLLDRTPRVAYLLPVMAEKQNPNYKVIAENRRARFDYFIESDVETGIVLTGSEVKSLRTGQSNIADSYASVEGGELWLINGYIAPYKQAGIFGHEERRRRKLLVSKRELSRLWQAVGREGMTLVPLVMYFNHRGIVKLKIGVAKGKKAHDKRETSAKRDWGRQKQRLLKQG
;
A
#
# COMPACT_ATOMS: atom_id res chain seq x y z
N MET A 1 -46.38 -28.31 40.01
CA MET A 1 -46.13 -29.71 39.69
C MET A 1 -44.78 -29.85 39.10
N ALA A 2 -43.71 -30.12 39.87
CA ALA A 2 -43.21 -31.41 40.33
C ALA A 2 -42.76 -32.27 39.13
N ARG A 3 -41.47 -32.59 38.95
CA ARG A 3 -40.46 -33.42 39.61
C ARG A 3 -39.21 -33.39 38.74
N ARG A 4 -38.01 -33.05 39.21
CA ARG A 4 -36.99 -33.85 39.91
C ARG A 4 -36.69 -35.21 39.27
N ARG A 5 -35.40 -35.41 38.97
CA ARG A 5 -34.47 -36.52 39.34
C ARG A 5 -33.21 -36.33 38.51
N ASP A 6 -32.08 -35.91 39.04
CA ASP A 6 -31.03 -36.54 39.89
C ASP A 6 -30.81 -38.04 39.62
N VAL A 7 -29.55 -38.38 39.50
CA VAL A 7 -28.79 -39.55 39.98
C VAL A 7 -27.56 -39.70 39.06
N ALA A 8 -26.38 -39.26 39.47
CA ALA A 8 -25.37 -39.89 40.35
C ALA A 8 -24.66 -41.06 39.63
N THR A 9 -23.41 -41.05 39.51
CA THR A 9 -22.29 -41.36 40.41
C THR A 9 -21.49 -42.59 39.96
N GLN A 10 -20.21 -42.49 40.20
CA GLN A 10 -19.20 -43.53 40.51
C GLN A 10 -18.44 -44.14 39.34
N SER A 11 -17.21 -43.74 39.20
CA SER A 11 -15.99 -44.27 39.87
C SER A 11 -15.59 -45.67 39.39
N LEU A 12 -14.40 -45.75 38.84
CA LEU A 12 -13.45 -46.83 39.08
C LEU A 12 -12.01 -46.39 38.84
N GLN A 13 -11.31 -46.21 39.94
CA GLN A 13 -9.86 -46.27 40.08
C GLN A 13 -9.35 -47.70 39.91
N LYS A 14 -8.20 -47.84 39.27
CA LYS A 14 -7.13 -48.79 39.60
C LYS A 14 -6.03 -48.56 38.58
N SER A 15 -4.92 -47.96 38.97
CA SER A 15 -3.74 -48.46 39.72
C SER A 15 -2.91 -49.46 38.94
N TYR A 16 -1.64 -49.19 39.04
CA TYR A 16 -0.37 -49.89 38.74
C TYR A 16 0.38 -49.23 37.59
N GLY A 17 1.58 -48.80 37.67
CA GLY A 17 2.63 -48.97 38.69
C GLY A 17 3.94 -48.73 37.97
N GLU A 18 4.82 -48.12 38.69
CA GLU A 18 6.31 -48.24 38.64
C GLU A 18 7.10 -47.70 37.47
N THR A 19 7.74 -46.59 37.82
CA THR A 19 9.21 -46.43 37.87
C THR A 19 10.01 -46.82 36.62
N THR A 20 10.54 -45.82 35.96
CA THR A 20 11.97 -45.82 35.60
C THR A 20 12.49 -44.40 35.36
N GLU A 21 13.29 -44.02 36.28
CA GLU A 21 14.64 -43.49 36.08
C GLU A 21 14.85 -42.22 35.25
N ASN A 22 14.92 -41.21 36.03
CA ASN A 22 15.49 -39.88 35.85
C ASN A 22 16.88 -39.94 35.18
N ARG A 23 16.96 -39.76 33.86
CA ARG A 23 18.21 -39.39 33.18
C ARG A 23 18.12 -37.95 32.72
N ARG A 24 18.56 -37.06 33.57
CA ARG A 24 18.86 -35.68 33.23
C ARG A 24 19.99 -35.65 32.17
N ALA A 25 19.60 -35.41 30.92
CA ALA A 25 20.54 -35.01 29.90
C ALA A 25 21.08 -33.61 30.18
N PRO A 26 22.36 -33.34 29.95
CA PRO A 26 22.95 -32.05 30.25
C PRO A 26 22.37 -30.97 29.35
N ARG A 27 21.95 -29.86 29.96
CA ARG A 27 21.56 -28.64 29.25
C ARG A 27 22.75 -28.17 28.44
N ARG A 28 22.74 -28.43 27.11
CA ARG A 28 23.61 -27.71 26.19
C ARG A 28 23.23 -26.24 26.24
N LEU A 29 24.14 -25.41 26.72
CA LEU A 29 24.11 -23.97 26.50
C LEU A 29 24.03 -23.77 24.98
N LEU A 30 22.85 -23.42 24.52
CA LEU A 30 22.68 -22.95 23.16
C LEU A 30 23.34 -21.57 23.08
N ASP A 31 24.49 -21.56 22.43
CA ASP A 31 25.19 -20.40 21.91
C ASP A 31 24.18 -19.42 21.33
N ARG A 32 23.98 -18.30 22.03
CA ARG A 32 23.27 -17.13 21.47
C ARG A 32 24.24 -16.40 20.54
N THR A 33 24.59 -17.00 19.43
CA THR A 33 25.11 -16.22 18.32
C THR A 33 23.97 -15.34 17.81
N PRO A 34 24.14 -14.01 17.72
CA PRO A 34 23.14 -13.17 17.09
C PRO A 34 23.01 -13.65 15.65
N ARG A 35 21.84 -14.15 15.28
CA ARG A 35 21.49 -14.37 13.88
C ARG A 35 21.65 -13.03 13.19
N VAL A 36 22.80 -12.83 12.58
CA VAL A 36 22.97 -11.81 11.54
C VAL A 36 21.91 -12.13 10.51
N ALA A 37 20.84 -11.36 10.53
CA ALA A 37 19.85 -11.41 9.48
C ALA A 37 20.63 -11.12 8.20
N TYR A 38 20.90 -12.17 7.42
CA TYR A 38 21.35 -12.01 6.06
C TYR A 38 20.31 -11.14 5.39
N LEU A 39 20.66 -9.90 5.12
CA LEU A 39 19.97 -9.06 4.16
C LEU A 39 20.04 -9.84 2.85
N LEU A 40 19.01 -10.67 2.62
CA LEU A 40 18.79 -11.22 1.29
C LEU A 40 18.77 -10.00 0.37
N PRO A 41 19.60 -9.97 -0.68
CA PRO A 41 19.50 -8.92 -1.65
C PRO A 41 18.04 -8.93 -2.11
N VAL A 42 17.39 -7.77 -1.96
CA VAL A 42 16.08 -7.54 -2.57
C VAL A 42 16.30 -7.92 -4.03
N MET A 43 15.83 -9.12 -4.39
CA MET A 43 15.88 -9.60 -5.76
C MET A 43 15.26 -8.48 -6.57
N ALA A 44 16.06 -7.83 -7.40
CA ALA A 44 15.60 -6.86 -8.37
C ALA A 44 14.47 -7.57 -9.13
N GLU A 45 13.25 -7.15 -8.83
CA GLU A 45 12.03 -7.69 -9.43
C GLU A 45 12.31 -7.61 -10.93
N LYS A 46 12.42 -8.76 -11.61
CA LYS A 46 12.67 -8.83 -13.05
C LYS A 46 11.72 -7.84 -13.69
N GLN A 47 12.25 -6.72 -14.19
CA GLN A 47 11.46 -5.67 -14.79
C GLN A 47 10.65 -6.29 -15.91
N ASN A 48 9.37 -6.55 -15.65
CA ASN A 48 8.47 -7.05 -16.66
C ASN A 48 8.45 -6.04 -17.81
N PRO A 49 8.74 -6.45 -19.05
CA PRO A 49 8.92 -5.54 -20.18
C PRO A 49 7.69 -4.66 -20.43
N ASN A 50 6.53 -5.05 -19.94
CA ASN A 50 5.29 -4.30 -20.05
C ASN A 50 4.98 -3.38 -18.85
N TYR A 51 5.79 -3.45 -17.77
CA TYR A 51 5.62 -2.52 -16.64
C TYR A 51 6.20 -1.16 -17.02
N LYS A 52 5.34 -0.18 -17.16
CA LYS A 52 5.75 1.19 -17.51
C LYS A 52 5.08 2.18 -16.58
N VAL A 53 5.88 2.92 -15.82
CA VAL A 53 5.39 4.06 -15.03
C VAL A 53 4.98 5.18 -16.02
N ILE A 54 3.76 5.68 -15.88
CA ILE A 54 3.17 6.73 -16.70
C ILE A 54 3.36 8.08 -16.02
N ALA A 55 2.95 8.16 -14.75
CA ALA A 55 3.06 9.38 -13.96
C ALA A 55 3.32 9.04 -12.50
N GLU A 56 4.14 9.86 -11.84
CA GLU A 56 4.48 9.73 -10.42
C GLU A 56 4.28 11.06 -9.70
N ASN A 57 3.57 11.02 -8.57
CA ASN A 57 3.44 12.16 -7.68
C ASN A 57 4.60 12.18 -6.67
N ARG A 58 5.74 12.72 -7.07
CA ARG A 58 6.93 12.84 -6.22
C ARG A 58 6.71 13.78 -5.03
N ARG A 59 5.78 14.74 -5.17
CA ARG A 59 5.46 15.72 -4.16
C ARG A 59 4.62 15.13 -3.02
N ALA A 60 3.84 14.09 -3.27
CA ALA A 60 2.99 13.45 -2.28
C ALA A 60 3.73 13.09 -0.99
N ARG A 61 4.91 12.49 -1.10
CA ARG A 61 5.74 12.09 0.06
C ARG A 61 6.36 13.29 0.80
N PHE A 62 6.44 14.43 0.16
CA PHE A 62 6.89 15.66 0.81
C PHE A 62 5.76 16.33 1.59
N ASP A 63 4.59 16.44 1.00
CA ASP A 63 3.45 17.16 1.56
C ASP A 63 2.63 16.33 2.57
N TYR A 64 2.66 15.00 2.43
CA TYR A 64 1.85 14.08 3.21
C TYR A 64 2.68 13.00 3.91
N PHE A 65 2.15 12.54 5.03
CA PHE A 65 2.58 11.33 5.70
C PHE A 65 1.71 10.18 5.18
N ILE A 66 2.30 9.25 4.42
CA ILE A 66 1.58 8.13 3.81
C ILE A 66 1.62 6.97 4.80
N GLU A 67 0.46 6.54 5.29
CA GLU A 67 0.33 5.43 6.24
C GLU A 67 0.20 4.08 5.54
N SER A 68 -0.60 4.05 4.47
CA SER A 68 -0.80 2.84 3.66
C SER A 68 -1.03 3.20 2.21
N ASP A 69 -0.87 2.23 1.31
CA ASP A 69 -1.20 2.37 -0.09
C ASP A 69 -2.10 1.22 -0.56
N VAL A 70 -2.97 1.53 -1.53
CA VAL A 70 -3.91 0.61 -2.14
C VAL A 70 -3.76 0.69 -3.65
N GLU A 71 -3.66 -0.46 -4.33
CA GLU A 71 -3.68 -0.54 -5.77
C GLU A 71 -5.11 -0.55 -6.29
N THR A 72 -5.43 0.34 -7.23
CA THR A 72 -6.75 0.46 -7.83
C THR A 72 -6.70 0.28 -9.33
N GLY A 73 -7.79 -0.24 -9.91
CA GLY A 73 -8.04 -0.10 -11.33
C GLY A 73 -8.59 1.28 -11.65
N ILE A 74 -8.51 1.71 -12.90
CA ILE A 74 -9.07 2.98 -13.35
C ILE A 74 -9.90 2.78 -14.63
N VAL A 75 -11.11 3.34 -14.68
CA VAL A 75 -11.98 3.31 -15.85
C VAL A 75 -11.59 4.43 -16.81
N LEU A 76 -11.05 4.05 -17.94
CA LEU A 76 -10.55 4.95 -18.99
C LEU A 76 -11.30 4.76 -20.30
N THR A 77 -11.39 5.84 -21.09
CA THR A 77 -11.82 5.78 -22.48
C THR A 77 -10.70 5.31 -23.41
N GLY A 78 -11.03 4.86 -24.61
CA GLY A 78 -10.02 4.43 -25.57
C GLY A 78 -9.02 5.51 -25.97
N SER A 79 -9.48 6.77 -26.09
CA SER A 79 -8.63 7.94 -26.37
C SER A 79 -7.65 8.23 -25.23
N GLU A 80 -8.08 8.07 -23.94
CA GLU A 80 -7.21 8.22 -22.78
C GLU A 80 -6.11 7.16 -22.75
N VAL A 81 -6.46 5.89 -22.98
CA VAL A 81 -5.46 4.81 -23.01
C VAL A 81 -4.41 5.03 -24.08
N LYS A 82 -4.84 5.49 -25.28
CA LYS A 82 -3.91 5.85 -26.37
C LYS A 82 -2.99 7.01 -25.95
N SER A 83 -3.54 8.05 -25.34
CA SER A 83 -2.77 9.19 -24.83
C SER A 83 -1.77 8.76 -23.74
N LEU A 84 -2.16 7.92 -22.79
CA LEU A 84 -1.28 7.42 -21.74
C LEU A 84 -0.10 6.61 -22.27
N ARG A 85 -0.26 5.91 -23.40
CA ARG A 85 0.86 5.22 -24.06
C ARG A 85 1.92 6.18 -24.59
N THR A 86 1.53 7.39 -24.98
CA THR A 86 2.47 8.47 -25.36
C THR A 86 3.14 9.13 -24.16
N GLY A 87 2.62 8.92 -22.93
CA GLY A 87 3.27 9.32 -21.69
C GLY A 87 2.94 10.72 -21.19
N GLN A 88 1.92 11.37 -21.66
CA GLN A 88 1.53 12.74 -21.27
C GLN A 88 0.40 12.71 -20.23
N SER A 89 0.76 12.64 -18.95
CA SER A 89 -0.21 12.70 -17.85
C SER A 89 0.42 13.28 -16.59
N ASN A 90 -0.41 13.91 -15.75
CA ASN A 90 -0.01 14.47 -14.47
C ASN A 90 -1.05 14.13 -13.39
N ILE A 91 -0.57 13.56 -12.29
CA ILE A 91 -1.40 13.20 -11.13
C ILE A 91 -1.03 14.00 -9.88
N ALA A 92 -0.10 14.97 -9.96
CA ALA A 92 0.41 15.68 -8.79
C ALA A 92 -0.67 16.53 -8.09
N ASP A 93 -1.56 17.14 -8.88
CA ASP A 93 -2.62 18.01 -8.38
C ASP A 93 -3.97 17.31 -8.24
N SER A 94 -3.98 15.98 -8.39
CA SER A 94 -5.19 15.18 -8.27
C SER A 94 -5.35 14.57 -6.88
N TYR A 95 -6.57 14.24 -6.54
CA TYR A 95 -6.92 13.54 -5.31
C TYR A 95 -8.01 12.50 -5.59
N ALA A 96 -8.16 11.55 -4.67
CA ALA A 96 -9.25 10.60 -4.75
C ALA A 96 -10.32 10.93 -3.68
N SER A 97 -11.59 10.76 -4.05
CA SER A 97 -12.74 10.98 -3.16
C SER A 97 -13.68 9.78 -3.22
N VAL A 98 -14.27 9.44 -2.07
CA VAL A 98 -15.32 8.43 -1.99
C VAL A 98 -16.68 9.15 -2.03
N GLU A 99 -17.42 8.98 -3.09
CA GLU A 99 -18.72 9.61 -3.33
C GLU A 99 -19.74 8.57 -3.81
N GLY A 100 -20.92 8.56 -3.20
CA GLY A 100 -21.99 7.63 -3.58
C GLY A 100 -21.62 6.13 -3.47
N GLY A 101 -20.70 5.77 -2.56
CA GLY A 101 -20.23 4.39 -2.43
C GLY A 101 -19.25 3.95 -3.52
N GLU A 102 -18.68 4.89 -4.25
CA GLU A 102 -17.68 4.66 -5.28
C GLU A 102 -16.45 5.54 -5.07
N LEU A 103 -15.31 5.10 -5.59
CA LEU A 103 -14.05 5.84 -5.51
C LEU A 103 -13.81 6.56 -6.84
N TRP A 104 -13.50 7.85 -6.76
CA TRP A 104 -13.29 8.72 -7.91
C TRP A 104 -11.93 9.40 -7.86
N LEU A 105 -11.24 9.44 -8.99
CA LEU A 105 -10.08 10.30 -9.21
C LEU A 105 -10.55 11.64 -9.75
N ILE A 106 -10.22 12.71 -9.07
CA ILE A 106 -10.61 14.08 -9.38
C ILE A 106 -9.38 14.88 -9.79
N ASN A 107 -9.52 15.72 -10.81
CA ASN A 107 -8.47 16.61 -11.31
C ASN A 107 -7.19 15.91 -11.83
N GLY A 108 -7.29 14.62 -12.22
CA GLY A 108 -6.17 13.93 -12.88
C GLY A 108 -6.07 14.38 -14.35
N TYR A 109 -4.91 14.90 -14.74
CA TYR A 109 -4.65 15.37 -16.11
C TYR A 109 -4.19 14.22 -17.01
N ILE A 110 -4.84 14.06 -18.14
CA ILE A 110 -4.42 13.20 -19.26
C ILE A 110 -4.51 14.04 -20.53
N ALA A 111 -3.40 14.17 -21.25
CA ALA A 111 -3.36 14.99 -22.46
C ALA A 111 -4.35 14.49 -23.52
N PRO A 112 -4.97 15.38 -24.31
CA PRO A 112 -5.85 15.01 -25.38
C PRO A 112 -5.10 14.19 -26.44
N TYR A 113 -5.76 13.16 -26.97
CA TYR A 113 -5.18 12.38 -28.05
C TYR A 113 -5.44 13.08 -29.39
N LYS A 114 -4.41 13.66 -29.97
CA LYS A 114 -4.51 14.51 -31.18
C LYS A 114 -5.23 13.85 -32.37
N GLN A 115 -5.08 12.51 -32.51
CA GLN A 115 -5.71 11.77 -33.60
C GLN A 115 -7.18 11.36 -33.32
N ALA A 116 -7.71 11.70 -32.13
CA ALA A 116 -9.10 11.35 -31.79
C ALA A 116 -10.13 12.29 -32.45
N GLY A 117 -9.72 13.47 -32.93
CA GLY A 117 -10.64 14.46 -33.51
C GLY A 117 -11.78 14.80 -32.54
N ILE A 118 -13.02 14.70 -33.03
CA ILE A 118 -14.24 14.99 -32.27
C ILE A 118 -14.48 13.98 -31.11
N PHE A 119 -13.90 12.78 -31.16
CA PHE A 119 -14.01 11.74 -30.12
C PHE A 119 -12.94 11.86 -29.03
N GLY A 120 -12.35 13.04 -28.86
CA GLY A 120 -11.45 13.36 -27.79
C GLY A 120 -12.12 13.21 -26.42
N HIS A 121 -11.28 13.14 -25.39
CA HIS A 121 -11.73 13.14 -24.00
C HIS A 121 -11.41 14.50 -23.37
N GLU A 122 -12.16 14.86 -22.33
CA GLU A 122 -11.84 15.99 -21.47
C GLU A 122 -10.60 15.66 -20.62
N GLU A 123 -9.63 16.56 -20.59
CA GLU A 123 -8.33 16.34 -19.96
C GLU A 123 -8.42 16.02 -18.46
N ARG A 124 -9.29 16.72 -17.73
CA ARG A 124 -9.45 16.64 -16.28
C ARG A 124 -10.76 16.04 -15.82
N ARG A 125 -11.43 15.25 -16.67
CA ARG A 125 -12.67 14.60 -16.28
C ARG A 125 -12.50 13.74 -15.03
N ARG A 126 -13.58 13.54 -14.31
CA ARG A 126 -13.64 12.60 -13.18
C ARG A 126 -13.55 11.16 -13.70
N ARG A 127 -12.73 10.33 -13.06
CA ARG A 127 -12.50 8.93 -13.46
C ARG A 127 -12.82 8.00 -12.31
N LYS A 128 -13.66 7.02 -12.56
CA LYS A 128 -14.00 6.01 -11.57
C LYS A 128 -12.83 5.09 -11.33
N LEU A 129 -12.56 4.80 -10.05
CA LEU A 129 -11.53 3.88 -9.60
C LEU A 129 -12.17 2.58 -9.13
N LEU A 130 -11.56 1.47 -9.50
CA LEU A 130 -12.06 0.13 -9.20
C LEU A 130 -11.27 -0.44 -8.03
N VAL A 131 -11.98 -0.70 -6.95
CA VAL A 131 -11.44 -1.28 -5.71
C VAL A 131 -12.40 -2.35 -5.19
N SER A 132 -11.93 -3.23 -4.33
CA SER A 132 -12.81 -4.16 -3.64
C SER A 132 -13.71 -3.43 -2.62
N LYS A 133 -14.88 -3.97 -2.34
CA LYS A 133 -15.81 -3.38 -1.35
C LYS A 133 -15.17 -3.24 0.04
N ARG A 134 -14.29 -4.19 0.43
CA ARG A 134 -13.57 -4.15 1.70
C ARG A 134 -12.58 -3.00 1.77
N GLU A 135 -11.82 -2.79 0.70
CA GLU A 135 -10.87 -1.68 0.58
C GLU A 135 -11.61 -0.33 0.55
N LEU A 136 -12.71 -0.24 -0.21
CA LEU A 136 -13.53 0.97 -0.25
C LEU A 136 -14.03 1.37 1.14
N SER A 137 -14.53 0.40 1.92
CA SER A 137 -14.98 0.65 3.30
C SER A 137 -13.85 1.14 4.21
N ARG A 138 -12.65 0.58 4.07
CA ARG A 138 -11.45 1.04 4.82
C ARG A 138 -11.07 2.47 4.44
N LEU A 139 -11.03 2.77 3.13
CA LEU A 139 -10.72 4.11 2.63
C LEU A 139 -11.75 5.14 3.12
N TRP A 140 -13.04 4.78 3.10
CA TRP A 140 -14.09 5.67 3.59
C TRP A 140 -13.98 5.93 5.10
N GLN A 141 -13.67 4.91 5.89
CA GLN A 141 -13.45 5.07 7.33
C GLN A 141 -12.23 5.95 7.62
N ALA A 142 -11.11 5.75 6.92
CA ALA A 142 -9.91 6.55 7.07
C ALA A 142 -10.17 8.04 6.76
N VAL A 143 -10.88 8.33 5.68
CA VAL A 143 -11.25 9.71 5.32
C VAL A 143 -12.24 10.31 6.33
N GLY A 144 -13.30 9.58 6.69
CA GLY A 144 -14.39 10.11 7.51
C GLY A 144 -14.05 10.23 8.99
N ARG A 145 -13.37 9.25 9.58
CA ARG A 145 -13.08 9.19 11.02
C ARG A 145 -11.72 9.79 11.38
N GLU A 146 -10.72 9.60 10.54
CA GLU A 146 -9.33 9.96 10.83
C GLU A 146 -8.90 11.24 10.12
N GLY A 147 -9.78 11.84 9.31
CA GLY A 147 -9.48 13.05 8.56
C GLY A 147 -8.33 12.89 7.58
N MET A 148 -8.15 11.70 7.04
CA MET A 148 -7.11 11.41 6.08
C MET A 148 -7.51 11.83 4.66
N THR A 149 -6.52 12.06 3.82
CA THR A 149 -6.69 12.39 2.42
C THR A 149 -6.21 11.24 1.55
N LEU A 150 -6.89 10.97 0.45
CA LEU A 150 -6.51 9.98 -0.53
C LEU A 150 -5.72 10.63 -1.65
N VAL A 151 -4.43 10.36 -1.71
CA VAL A 151 -3.50 11.00 -2.65
C VAL A 151 -3.00 9.97 -3.67
N PRO A 152 -3.15 10.22 -4.99
CA PRO A 152 -2.54 9.38 -6.00
C PRO A 152 -1.01 9.45 -5.92
N LEU A 153 -0.36 8.29 -5.96
CA LEU A 153 1.09 8.15 -5.84
C LEU A 153 1.75 7.86 -7.18
N VAL A 154 1.31 6.79 -7.83
CA VAL A 154 1.90 6.31 -9.08
C VAL A 154 0.80 5.76 -9.99
N MET A 155 0.83 6.15 -11.26
CA MET A 155 0.03 5.56 -12.33
C MET A 155 0.95 4.80 -13.28
N TYR A 156 0.60 3.56 -13.62
CA TYR A 156 1.47 2.68 -14.41
C TYR A 156 0.68 1.66 -15.22
N PHE A 157 1.29 1.13 -16.27
CA PHE A 157 0.81 -0.07 -16.94
C PHE A 157 1.34 -1.30 -16.20
N ASN A 158 0.46 -2.24 -15.89
CA ASN A 158 0.88 -3.53 -15.36
C ASN A 158 1.40 -4.44 -16.51
N HIS A 159 1.88 -5.64 -16.16
CA HIS A 159 2.38 -6.63 -17.12
C HIS A 159 1.37 -7.05 -18.20
N ARG A 160 0.07 -6.86 -17.98
CA ARG A 160 -1.02 -7.12 -18.94
C ARG A 160 -1.38 -5.91 -19.78
N GLY A 161 -0.68 -4.79 -19.65
CA GLY A 161 -0.99 -3.53 -20.34
C GLY A 161 -2.24 -2.81 -19.81
N ILE A 162 -2.72 -3.16 -18.61
CA ILE A 162 -3.84 -2.50 -17.94
C ILE A 162 -3.30 -1.38 -17.08
N VAL A 163 -3.92 -0.20 -17.13
CA VAL A 163 -3.55 0.93 -16.29
C VAL A 163 -4.01 0.69 -14.85
N LYS A 164 -3.09 0.89 -13.93
CA LYS A 164 -3.29 0.82 -12.50
C LYS A 164 -2.88 2.13 -11.83
N LEU A 165 -3.51 2.44 -10.72
CA LEU A 165 -3.22 3.62 -9.92
C LEU A 165 -3.00 3.20 -8.46
N LYS A 166 -1.85 3.55 -7.89
CA LYS A 166 -1.61 3.44 -6.45
C LYS A 166 -2.08 4.70 -5.75
N ILE A 167 -2.92 4.53 -4.75
CA ILE A 167 -3.45 5.60 -3.91
C ILE A 167 -2.90 5.43 -2.50
N GLY A 168 -2.32 6.49 -1.96
CA GLY A 168 -1.89 6.56 -0.57
C GLY A 168 -3.00 7.10 0.32
N VAL A 169 -3.23 6.44 1.45
CA VAL A 169 -3.98 6.99 2.57
C VAL A 169 -3.01 7.84 3.37
N ALA A 170 -3.26 9.13 3.44
CA ALA A 170 -2.24 10.09 3.83
C ALA A 170 -2.79 11.18 4.76
N LYS A 171 -1.95 11.62 5.69
CA LYS A 171 -2.20 12.75 6.58
C LYS A 171 -1.34 13.93 6.16
N GLY A 172 -1.92 15.12 6.06
CA GLY A 172 -1.18 16.34 5.72
C GLY A 172 -0.09 16.64 6.74
N LYS A 173 1.13 16.90 6.31
CA LYS A 173 2.24 17.31 7.17
C LYS A 173 2.09 18.77 7.57
N LYS A 174 2.35 19.07 8.85
CA LYS A 174 2.48 20.45 9.33
C LYS A 174 3.72 21.12 8.73
N ALA A 175 3.75 22.45 8.72
CA ALA A 175 4.88 23.20 8.17
C ALA A 175 6.23 22.86 8.82
N HIS A 176 6.24 22.56 10.11
CA HIS A 176 7.42 22.11 10.85
C HIS A 176 7.95 20.78 10.32
N ASP A 177 7.08 19.77 10.14
CA ASP A 177 7.45 18.44 9.64
C ASP A 177 8.03 18.51 8.21
N LYS A 178 7.52 19.44 7.39
CA LYS A 178 8.04 19.69 6.03
C LYS A 178 9.47 20.22 6.07
N ARG A 179 9.77 21.14 6.99
CA ARG A 179 11.11 21.71 7.17
C ARG A 179 12.11 20.64 7.63
N GLU A 180 11.74 19.80 8.59
CA GLU A 180 12.59 18.69 9.02
C GLU A 180 12.85 17.68 7.89
N THR A 181 11.82 17.36 7.11
CA THR A 181 11.97 16.46 5.96
C THR A 181 12.93 17.03 4.91
N SER A 182 12.89 18.35 4.69
CA SER A 182 13.81 19.05 3.79
C SER A 182 15.25 19.00 4.32
N ALA A 183 15.46 19.38 5.58
CA ALA A 183 16.76 19.35 6.22
C ALA A 183 17.41 17.95 6.19
N LYS A 184 16.63 16.89 6.49
CA LYS A 184 17.11 15.50 6.40
C LYS A 184 17.55 15.11 4.97
N ARG A 185 16.82 15.56 3.93
CA ARG A 185 17.20 15.31 2.53
C ARG A 185 18.48 16.01 2.16
N ASP A 186 18.62 17.29 2.53
CA ASP A 186 19.78 18.10 2.19
C ASP A 186 21.02 17.57 2.90
N TRP A 187 20.91 17.19 4.17
CA TRP A 187 21.96 16.50 4.91
C TRP A 187 22.36 15.18 4.24
N GLY A 188 21.39 14.35 3.84
CA GLY A 188 21.64 13.10 3.11
C GLY A 188 22.41 13.31 1.81
N ARG A 189 22.06 14.36 1.02
CA ARG A 189 22.78 14.73 -0.21
C ARG A 189 24.20 15.20 0.07
N GLN A 190 24.40 16.01 1.09
CA GLN A 190 25.73 16.49 1.50
C GLN A 190 26.62 15.33 1.93
N LYS A 191 26.10 14.43 2.78
CA LYS A 191 26.81 13.23 3.20
C LYS A 191 27.23 12.35 2.02
N GLN A 192 26.35 12.12 1.05
CA GLN A 192 26.68 11.35 -0.15
C GLN A 192 27.76 12.02 -1.02
N ARG A 193 27.76 13.35 -1.12
CA ARG A 193 28.81 14.09 -1.84
C ARG A 193 30.16 13.93 -1.19
N LEU A 194 30.22 14.07 0.15
CA LEU A 194 31.47 13.90 0.92
C LEU A 194 32.04 12.49 0.79
N LEU A 195 31.17 11.45 0.84
CA LEU A 195 31.59 10.05 0.68
C LEU A 195 32.08 9.70 -0.74
N LYS A 196 31.73 10.49 -1.75
CA LYS A 196 32.21 10.29 -3.14
C LYS A 196 33.52 11.02 -3.44
N GLN A 197 33.90 11.97 -2.60
CA GLN A 197 35.10 12.79 -2.79
C GLN A 197 36.30 12.27 -1.97
N GLY A 198 36.11 11.31 -1.08
CA GLY A 198 37.14 10.57 -0.37
C GLY A 198 37.33 9.17 -0.95
#